data_da01fb6d0ba17adf7aacdc20dd429955
#
_entry.id   da01fb6d0ba17adf7aacdc20dd429955
#
_cell.length_a   1.000
_cell.length_b   1.000
_cell.length_c   1.000
_cell.angle_alpha   90.00
_cell.angle_beta   90.00
_cell.angle_gamma   90.00
#
_symmetry.space_group_name_H-M   'P 1'
#
loop_
_entity.id
_entity.type
_entity.pdbx_description
1 polymer ?
#
loop_
_entity_poly.entity_id
_entity_poly.type
_entity_poly.pdbx_seq_one_letter_code
_entity_poly.pdbx_strand_id
1 'polypeptide(L)'
;MLNEVIIPTLNVDRRLADGSRVESETVNKSQIYVTTAGWKNSFAYEKLIELLIRQIIYPDEAVVMGGTWRIPVMEKLLKKSFIDELKLDGTYNDASFSREYESEWSGDAENAFFSAEKFDKHRQLLQPEYEYSGRTSKNGYYVLGVDVGRFKCTTEVCVLKVTP
;
A
#
# COMPACT_ATOMS: atom_id res chain seq x y z
N MET A 1 -5.33 -14.93 2.21
CA MET A 1 -5.17 -15.87 1.08
C MET A 1 -3.73 -15.98 0.58
N LEU A 2 -2.98 -14.86 0.30
CA LEU A 2 -1.58 -14.95 -0.14
C LEU A 2 -0.72 -15.67 0.91
N ASN A 3 -0.73 -15.19 2.16
CA ASN A 3 0.11 -15.74 3.24
C ASN A 3 -0.35 -17.09 3.75
N GLU A 4 -1.61 -17.44 3.57
CA GLU A 4 -2.23 -18.65 4.13
C GLU A 4 -2.20 -19.83 3.16
N VAL A 5 -2.24 -19.54 1.86
CA VAL A 5 -2.34 -20.58 0.82
C VAL A 5 -1.14 -20.55 -0.12
N ILE A 6 -0.85 -19.39 -0.74
CA ILE A 6 0.15 -19.31 -1.81
C ILE A 6 1.57 -19.45 -1.26
N ILE A 7 1.92 -18.70 -0.19
CA ILE A 7 3.27 -18.75 0.37
C ILE A 7 3.63 -20.15 0.91
N PRO A 8 2.75 -20.87 1.64
CA PRO A 8 3.04 -22.24 2.04
C PRO A 8 3.26 -23.19 0.86
N THR A 9 2.55 -23.03 -0.27
CA THR A 9 2.75 -23.91 -1.44
C THR A 9 4.12 -23.73 -2.09
N LEU A 10 4.74 -22.54 -1.97
CA LEU A 10 6.10 -22.30 -2.43
C LEU A 10 7.15 -23.08 -1.62
N ASN A 11 6.79 -23.60 -0.44
CA ASN A 11 7.66 -24.41 0.39
C ASN A 11 7.62 -25.91 0.06
N VAL A 12 6.86 -26.32 -0.95
CA VAL A 12 6.84 -27.69 -1.43
C VAL A 12 8.05 -27.92 -2.35
N ASP A 13 8.81 -28.96 -2.03
CA ASP A 13 9.97 -29.34 -2.84
C ASP A 13 9.53 -29.69 -4.27
N ARG A 14 10.30 -29.21 -5.22
CA ARG A 14 10.09 -29.54 -6.63
C ARG A 14 10.38 -31.02 -6.85
N ARG A 15 9.51 -31.66 -7.61
CA ARG A 15 9.67 -33.06 -7.98
C ARG A 15 9.82 -33.20 -9.50
N LEU A 16 10.64 -34.14 -9.92
CA LEU A 16 10.73 -34.56 -11.30
C LEU A 16 9.48 -35.36 -11.72
N ALA A 17 9.34 -35.60 -13.02
CA ALA A 17 8.17 -36.32 -13.56
C ALA A 17 8.04 -37.76 -13.00
N ASP A 18 9.13 -38.36 -12.55
CA ASP A 18 9.17 -39.68 -11.88
C ASP A 18 8.85 -39.62 -10.38
N GLY A 19 8.56 -38.41 -9.82
CA GLY A 19 8.25 -38.19 -8.43
C GLY A 19 9.48 -38.07 -7.50
N SER A 20 10.71 -38.20 -8.02
CA SER A 20 11.93 -37.99 -7.26
C SER A 20 12.16 -36.53 -6.91
N ARG A 21 12.89 -36.26 -5.80
CA ARG A 21 13.27 -34.90 -5.40
C ARG A 21 14.48 -34.43 -6.19
N VAL A 22 14.53 -33.15 -6.47
CA VAL A 22 15.69 -32.49 -7.09
C VAL A 22 16.65 -32.09 -5.96
N GLU A 23 17.59 -32.93 -5.62
CA GLU A 23 18.52 -32.73 -4.47
C GLU A 23 19.42 -31.49 -4.61
N SER A 24 19.65 -31.01 -5.85
CA SER A 24 20.51 -29.87 -6.13
C SER A 24 19.80 -28.50 -5.95
N GLU A 25 18.49 -28.47 -5.79
CA GLU A 25 17.73 -27.23 -5.66
C GLU A 25 17.57 -26.82 -4.20
N THR A 26 18.54 -26.08 -3.67
CA THR A 26 18.50 -25.56 -2.30
C THR A 26 17.66 -24.29 -2.15
N VAL A 27 17.39 -23.56 -3.25
CA VAL A 27 16.67 -22.27 -3.22
C VAL A 27 15.71 -22.19 -4.39
N ASN A 28 14.45 -22.50 -4.15
CA ASN A 28 13.46 -22.60 -5.24
C ASN A 28 12.19 -21.78 -5.03
N LYS A 29 12.25 -20.79 -4.14
CA LYS A 29 11.05 -20.21 -3.59
C LYS A 29 11.01 -18.71 -3.82
N SER A 30 11.26 -18.31 -5.08
CA SER A 30 11.23 -16.89 -5.45
C SER A 30 9.81 -16.40 -5.62
N GLN A 31 9.54 -15.23 -5.06
CA GLN A 31 8.31 -14.49 -5.24
C GLN A 31 8.62 -13.25 -6.06
N ILE A 32 7.88 -13.04 -7.13
CA ILE A 32 8.03 -11.86 -7.98
C ILE A 32 6.71 -11.11 -7.97
N TYR A 33 6.75 -9.86 -7.55
CA TYR A 33 5.62 -8.95 -7.55
C TYR A 33 5.85 -7.88 -8.61
N VAL A 34 4.93 -7.76 -9.55
CA VAL A 34 4.95 -6.74 -10.59
C VAL A 34 3.70 -5.89 -10.44
N THR A 35 3.87 -4.61 -10.28
CA THR A 35 2.76 -3.66 -10.12
C THR A 35 3.16 -2.27 -10.56
N THR A 36 2.18 -1.45 -10.91
CA THR A 36 2.34 0.00 -11.00
C THR A 36 2.18 0.62 -9.62
N ALA A 37 2.67 1.83 -9.42
CA ALA A 37 2.39 2.58 -8.21
C ALA A 37 0.88 2.84 -8.08
N GLY A 38 0.38 2.80 -6.86
CA GLY A 38 -1.02 2.95 -6.54
C GLY A 38 -1.21 3.80 -5.28
N TRP A 39 -2.05 3.29 -4.39
CA TRP A 39 -2.39 3.97 -3.13
C TRP A 39 -1.55 3.44 -1.98
N LYS A 40 -1.11 4.33 -1.08
CA LYS A 40 -0.31 3.97 0.11
C LYS A 40 -1.08 3.09 1.11
N ASN A 41 -2.39 3.04 1.02
CA ASN A 41 -3.24 2.15 1.83
C ASN A 41 -3.53 0.80 1.13
N SER A 42 -2.78 0.46 0.08
CA SER A 42 -2.97 -0.78 -0.66
C SER A 42 -2.02 -1.88 -0.20
N PHE A 43 -2.45 -3.13 -0.36
CA PHE A 43 -1.59 -4.30 -0.15
C PHE A 43 -0.25 -4.22 -0.91
N ALA A 44 -0.26 -3.68 -2.13
CA ALA A 44 0.93 -3.55 -2.95
C ALA A 44 1.97 -2.60 -2.32
N TYR A 45 1.51 -1.51 -1.70
CA TYR A 45 2.38 -0.59 -0.98
C TYR A 45 2.94 -1.19 0.30
N GLU A 46 2.10 -1.87 1.09
CA GLU A 46 2.55 -2.58 2.30
C GLU A 46 3.63 -3.62 1.95
N LYS A 47 3.42 -4.36 0.87
CA LYS A 47 4.38 -5.35 0.39
C LYS A 47 5.67 -4.70 -0.13
N LEU A 48 5.59 -3.56 -0.80
CA LEU A 48 6.75 -2.77 -1.20
C LEU A 48 7.59 -2.38 0.02
N ILE A 49 6.97 -1.82 1.06
CA ILE A 49 7.68 -1.41 2.29
C ILE A 49 8.31 -2.63 2.99
N GLU A 50 7.58 -3.74 3.11
CA GLU A 50 8.12 -4.99 3.67
C GLU A 50 9.38 -5.44 2.91
N LEU A 51 9.33 -5.45 1.57
CA LEU A 51 10.44 -5.88 0.74
C LEU A 51 11.61 -4.91 0.76
N LEU A 52 11.37 -3.59 0.84
CA LEU A 52 12.42 -2.58 1.00
C LEU A 52 13.15 -2.75 2.34
N ILE A 53 12.41 -2.97 3.43
CA ILE A 53 13.01 -3.25 4.74
C ILE A 53 13.86 -4.52 4.66
N ARG A 54 13.31 -5.57 4.02
CA ARG A 54 14.03 -6.84 3.85
C ARG A 54 15.29 -6.70 3.00
N GLN A 55 15.25 -5.92 1.93
CA GLN A 55 16.42 -5.61 1.11
C GLN A 55 17.53 -4.90 1.89
N ILE A 56 17.16 -4.02 2.83
CA ILE A 56 18.14 -3.32 3.68
C ILE A 56 18.78 -4.28 4.69
N ILE A 57 17.98 -5.17 5.31
CA ILE A 57 18.47 -6.09 6.34
C ILE A 57 19.15 -7.32 5.72
N TYR A 58 18.60 -7.84 4.62
CA TYR A 58 19.04 -9.06 3.96
C TYR A 58 19.15 -8.83 2.43
N PRO A 59 20.19 -8.15 1.97
CA PRO A 59 20.30 -7.71 0.57
C PRO A 59 20.34 -8.84 -0.45
N ASP A 60 20.74 -10.04 -0.02
CA ASP A 60 20.77 -11.23 -0.88
C ASP A 60 19.40 -11.94 -1.00
N GLU A 61 18.42 -11.57 -0.18
CA GLU A 61 17.11 -12.24 -0.13
C GLU A 61 15.98 -11.49 -0.82
N ALA A 62 16.11 -10.18 -0.97
CA ALA A 62 15.09 -9.35 -1.57
C ALA A 62 15.69 -8.24 -2.43
N VAL A 63 15.04 -7.99 -3.55
CA VAL A 63 15.37 -6.89 -4.45
C VAL A 63 14.10 -6.15 -4.81
N VAL A 64 14.11 -4.84 -4.61
CA VAL A 64 13.05 -3.95 -5.06
C VAL A 64 13.61 -3.04 -6.14
N MET A 65 12.92 -2.99 -7.26
CA MET A 65 13.26 -2.13 -8.38
C MET A 65 12.04 -1.32 -8.77
N GLY A 66 12.25 -0.05 -9.08
CA GLY A 66 11.23 0.84 -9.60
C GLY A 66 11.85 1.81 -10.59
N GLY A 67 11.02 2.38 -11.45
CA GLY A 67 11.51 3.32 -12.44
C GLY A 67 10.39 4.12 -13.08
N THR A 68 10.78 5.24 -13.65
CA THR A 68 9.87 6.13 -14.37
C THR A 68 9.95 5.87 -15.88
N TRP A 69 8.99 6.42 -16.63
CA TRP A 69 9.00 6.40 -18.10
C TRP A 69 10.29 6.93 -18.73
N ARG A 70 11.11 7.69 -17.99
CA ARG A 70 12.37 8.24 -18.48
C ARG A 70 13.38 7.15 -18.80
N ILE A 71 13.39 6.07 -18.00
CA ILE A 71 14.30 4.94 -18.22
C ILE A 71 14.09 4.30 -19.58
N PRO A 72 12.90 3.81 -19.97
CA PRO A 72 12.70 3.23 -21.28
C PRO A 72 12.87 4.23 -22.43
N VAL A 73 12.68 5.53 -22.19
CA VAL A 73 13.02 6.55 -23.21
C VAL A 73 14.54 6.66 -23.41
N MET A 74 15.33 6.67 -22.32
CA MET A 74 16.79 6.66 -22.40
C MET A 74 17.31 5.42 -23.13
N GLU A 75 16.73 4.26 -22.84
CA GLU A 75 17.08 2.99 -23.47
C GLU A 75 16.49 2.82 -24.90
N LYS A 76 15.82 3.84 -25.43
CA LYS A 76 15.17 3.85 -26.76
C LYS A 76 14.10 2.76 -26.95
N LEU A 77 13.55 2.26 -25.86
CA LEU A 77 12.45 1.30 -25.85
C LEU A 77 11.08 2.00 -25.96
N LEU A 78 11.01 3.27 -25.56
CA LEU A 78 9.82 4.10 -25.62
C LEU A 78 10.14 5.42 -26.32
N LYS A 79 9.25 5.86 -27.21
CA LYS A 79 9.39 7.18 -27.85
C LYS A 79 8.87 8.26 -26.90
N LYS A 80 9.63 9.35 -26.76
CA LYS A 80 9.19 10.50 -25.96
C LYS A 80 7.91 11.12 -26.50
N SER A 81 7.69 11.12 -27.83
CA SER A 81 6.46 11.63 -28.45
C SER A 81 5.19 10.96 -27.93
N PHE A 82 5.26 9.69 -27.58
CA PHE A 82 4.13 8.98 -26.94
C PHE A 82 3.74 9.60 -25.61
N ILE A 83 4.72 9.98 -24.80
CA ILE A 83 4.45 10.65 -23.51
C ILE A 83 3.89 12.05 -23.71
N ASP A 84 4.40 12.77 -24.71
CA ASP A 84 3.94 14.10 -25.05
C ASP A 84 2.48 14.06 -25.59
N GLU A 85 2.15 13.06 -26.39
CA GLU A 85 0.78 12.79 -26.87
C GLU A 85 -0.18 12.44 -25.73
N LEU A 86 0.24 11.56 -24.80
CA LEU A 86 -0.57 11.24 -23.61
C LEU A 86 -0.93 12.47 -22.78
N LYS A 87 0.00 13.41 -22.64
CA LYS A 87 -0.23 14.66 -21.88
C LYS A 87 -1.15 15.64 -22.59
N LEU A 88 -1.27 15.52 -23.93
CA LEU A 88 -2.17 16.34 -24.73
C LEU A 88 -3.57 15.72 -24.87
N ASP A 89 -3.74 14.47 -24.48
CA ASP A 89 -5.02 13.79 -24.53
C ASP A 89 -6.02 14.46 -23.57
N GLY A 90 -7.26 14.67 -24.02
CA GLY A 90 -8.31 15.27 -23.21
C GLY A 90 -8.74 14.43 -21.99
N THR A 91 -8.28 13.18 -21.89
CA THR A 91 -8.49 12.29 -20.75
C THR A 91 -7.31 12.30 -19.76
N TYR A 92 -6.30 13.14 -20.01
CA TYR A 92 -5.12 13.25 -19.17
C TYR A 92 -5.47 13.62 -17.73
N ASN A 93 -4.92 12.86 -16.77
CA ASN A 93 -5.06 13.09 -15.35
C ASN A 93 -3.67 13.02 -14.69
N ASP A 94 -3.23 14.12 -14.10
CA ASP A 94 -1.92 14.22 -13.45
C ASP A 94 -1.70 13.13 -12.39
N ALA A 95 -2.70 12.87 -11.54
CA ALA A 95 -2.58 11.89 -10.48
C ALA A 95 -2.46 10.46 -11.01
N SER A 96 -3.15 10.13 -12.11
CA SER A 96 -3.01 8.84 -12.78
C SER A 96 -1.67 8.72 -13.46
N PHE A 97 -1.23 9.76 -14.15
CA PHE A 97 0.07 9.79 -14.82
C PHE A 97 1.23 9.62 -13.83
N SER A 98 1.18 10.32 -12.69
CA SER A 98 2.19 10.19 -11.64
C SER A 98 2.29 8.76 -11.13
N ARG A 99 1.16 8.06 -10.92
CA ARG A 99 1.17 6.66 -10.47
C ARG A 99 1.69 5.71 -11.54
N GLU A 100 1.20 5.82 -12.76
CA GLU A 100 1.46 4.83 -13.80
C GLU A 100 2.80 5.02 -14.50
N TYR A 101 3.22 6.27 -14.69
CA TYR A 101 4.41 6.61 -15.48
C TYR A 101 5.57 7.18 -14.65
N GLU A 102 5.29 7.86 -13.54
CA GLU A 102 6.33 8.40 -12.66
C GLU A 102 6.64 7.48 -11.47
N SER A 103 5.90 6.39 -11.28
CA SER A 103 6.04 5.46 -10.15
C SER A 103 5.84 6.11 -8.78
N GLU A 104 4.98 7.11 -8.70
CA GLU A 104 4.68 7.84 -7.47
C GLU A 104 3.48 7.25 -6.75
N TRP A 105 3.67 6.85 -5.49
CA TRP A 105 2.59 6.32 -4.66
C TRP A 105 1.76 7.46 -4.07
N SER A 106 0.47 7.42 -4.32
CA SER A 106 -0.48 8.42 -3.83
C SER A 106 -0.89 8.14 -2.38
N GLY A 107 -0.93 9.18 -1.55
CA GLY A 107 -1.42 9.08 -0.17
C GLY A 107 -2.92 8.90 -0.06
N ASP A 108 -3.66 9.46 -1.01
CA ASP A 108 -5.12 9.54 -0.98
C ASP A 108 -5.75 8.76 -2.11
N ALA A 109 -6.89 8.14 -1.85
CA ALA A 109 -7.77 7.62 -2.88
C ALA A 109 -8.28 8.78 -3.76
N GLU A 110 -8.53 8.51 -5.05
CA GLU A 110 -8.94 9.53 -6.04
C GLU A 110 -10.16 10.35 -5.61
N ASN A 111 -11.01 9.78 -4.75
CA ASN A 111 -12.21 10.41 -4.19
C ASN A 111 -12.16 10.50 -2.66
N ALA A 112 -10.97 10.59 -2.06
CA ALA A 112 -10.86 10.75 -0.61
C ALA A 112 -11.50 12.08 -0.19
N PHE A 113 -12.49 12.02 0.68
CA PHE A 113 -13.14 13.21 1.25
C PHE A 113 -12.17 14.04 2.08
N PHE A 114 -11.26 13.36 2.78
CA PHE A 114 -10.15 13.98 3.51
C PHE A 114 -8.83 13.51 2.94
N SER A 115 -7.90 14.44 2.68
CA SER A 115 -6.54 14.05 2.30
C SER A 115 -5.78 13.49 3.51
N ALA A 116 -4.95 12.48 3.29
CA ALA A 116 -4.10 11.87 4.33
C ALA A 116 -3.21 12.94 4.98
N GLU A 117 -2.66 13.87 4.19
CA GLU A 117 -1.84 14.96 4.69
C GLU A 117 -2.62 15.86 5.68
N LYS A 118 -3.86 16.22 5.34
CA LYS A 118 -4.71 17.01 6.24
C LYS A 118 -5.06 16.24 7.50
N PHE A 119 -5.35 14.95 7.36
CA PHE A 119 -5.64 14.08 8.49
C PHE A 119 -4.43 14.00 9.45
N ASP A 120 -3.24 13.72 8.94
CA ASP A 120 -2.02 13.60 9.73
C ASP A 120 -1.63 14.94 10.39
N LYS A 121 -1.80 16.05 9.68
CA LYS A 121 -1.55 17.39 10.23
C LYS A 121 -2.44 17.69 11.44
N HIS A 122 -3.67 17.20 11.45
CA HIS A 122 -4.63 17.43 12.52
C HIS A 122 -4.66 16.32 13.58
N ARG A 123 -3.94 15.23 13.36
CA ARG A 123 -3.80 14.12 14.31
C ARG A 123 -2.88 14.53 15.47
N GLN A 124 -3.46 15.08 16.52
CA GLN A 124 -2.72 15.53 17.70
C GLN A 124 -2.54 14.45 18.76
N LEU A 125 -3.46 13.50 18.83
CA LEU A 125 -3.41 12.40 19.78
C LEU A 125 -2.74 11.18 19.12
N LEU A 126 -1.63 10.74 19.68
CA LEU A 126 -0.94 9.50 19.27
C LEU A 126 -1.67 8.25 19.79
N GLN A 127 -2.40 8.40 20.90
CA GLN A 127 -3.19 7.35 21.52
C GLN A 127 -4.53 7.89 21.99
N PRO A 128 -5.58 7.07 22.11
CA PRO A 128 -6.87 7.48 22.68
C PRO A 128 -6.68 7.94 24.13
N GLU A 129 -7.44 8.94 24.54
CA GLU A 129 -7.56 9.29 25.95
C GLU A 129 -8.41 8.22 26.65
N TYR A 130 -7.83 7.49 27.60
CA TYR A 130 -8.56 6.49 28.40
C TYR A 130 -9.05 7.02 29.75
N GLU A 131 -8.74 8.25 30.09
CA GLU A 131 -9.18 8.80 31.35
C GLU A 131 -10.69 9.09 31.34
N TYR A 132 -11.43 8.23 32.04
CA TYR A 132 -12.83 8.45 32.30
C TYR A 132 -12.97 9.52 33.38
N SER A 133 -13.45 10.67 33.00
CA SER A 133 -13.94 11.68 33.94
C SER A 133 -15.45 11.51 34.05
N GLY A 134 -15.93 11.02 35.18
CA GLY A 134 -17.37 10.89 35.48
C GLY A 134 -18.10 12.25 35.61
N ARG A 135 -17.40 13.36 35.39
CA ARG A 135 -17.97 14.71 35.31
C ARG A 135 -17.76 15.25 33.91
N THR A 136 -18.84 15.47 33.20
CA THR A 136 -18.85 16.35 32.00
C THR A 136 -18.24 17.68 32.43
N SER A 137 -17.13 18.08 31.80
CA SER A 137 -16.58 19.41 32.05
C SER A 137 -17.67 20.42 31.68
N LYS A 138 -17.82 21.47 32.48
CA LYS A 138 -18.84 22.51 32.28
C LYS A 138 -18.74 23.18 30.88
N ASN A 139 -17.67 22.92 30.15
CA ASN A 139 -17.27 23.60 28.92
C ASN A 139 -16.92 22.66 27.76
N GLY A 140 -17.49 21.47 27.75
CA GLY A 140 -17.23 20.54 26.62
C GLY A 140 -18.29 19.46 26.51
N TYR A 141 -18.36 18.82 25.36
CA TYR A 141 -19.26 17.70 25.10
C TYR A 141 -18.54 16.62 24.30
N TYR A 142 -19.12 15.43 24.29
CA TYR A 142 -18.64 14.32 23.49
C TYR A 142 -19.59 14.05 22.35
N VAL A 143 -19.02 13.76 21.17
CA VAL A 143 -19.76 13.29 20.01
C VAL A 143 -19.38 11.85 19.77
N LEU A 144 -20.38 10.99 19.68
CA LEU A 144 -20.23 9.57 19.39
C LEU A 144 -20.67 9.32 17.94
N GLY A 145 -19.74 8.85 17.13
CA GLY A 145 -20.01 8.32 15.79
C GLY A 145 -20.00 6.80 15.84
N VAL A 146 -21.03 6.17 15.30
CA VAL A 146 -21.14 4.70 15.22
C VAL A 146 -21.41 4.31 13.78
N ASP A 147 -20.51 3.53 13.22
CA ASP A 147 -20.71 2.86 11.93
C ASP A 147 -21.03 1.38 12.18
N VAL A 148 -22.25 0.98 11.90
CA VAL A 148 -22.74 -0.36 12.20
C VAL A 148 -22.37 -1.31 11.07
N GLY A 149 -21.45 -2.21 11.35
CA GLY A 149 -21.06 -3.26 10.42
C GLY A 149 -22.19 -4.26 10.15
N ARG A 150 -22.28 -4.73 8.91
CA ARG A 150 -23.18 -5.80 8.50
C ARG A 150 -22.39 -7.09 8.19
N PHE A 151 -22.92 -8.22 8.62
CA PHE A 151 -22.37 -9.56 8.34
C PHE A 151 -20.94 -9.75 8.86
N LYS A 152 -19.94 -9.70 7.99
CA LYS A 152 -18.53 -9.91 8.30
C LYS A 152 -17.75 -8.60 8.57
N CYS A 153 -18.42 -7.46 8.52
CA CYS A 153 -17.81 -6.17 8.81
C CYS A 153 -17.88 -5.88 10.30
N THR A 154 -16.83 -5.26 10.84
CA THR A 154 -16.79 -4.80 12.23
C THR A 154 -17.65 -3.55 12.40
N THR A 155 -18.22 -3.37 13.59
CA THR A 155 -18.82 -2.09 13.97
C THR A 155 -17.73 -1.19 14.52
N GLU A 156 -17.58 -0.02 13.95
CA GLU A 156 -16.58 0.95 14.36
C GLU A 156 -17.25 2.07 15.18
N VAL A 157 -16.58 2.44 16.25
CA VAL A 157 -17.05 3.51 17.16
C VAL A 157 -15.96 4.56 17.32
N CYS A 158 -16.31 5.79 17.02
CA CYS A 158 -15.42 6.94 17.21
C CYS A 158 -16.01 7.88 18.25
N VAL A 159 -15.22 8.23 19.26
CA VAL A 159 -15.60 9.19 20.31
C VAL A 159 -14.74 10.44 20.15
N LEU A 160 -15.39 11.56 19.92
CA LEU A 160 -14.74 12.88 19.82
C LEU A 160 -15.08 13.70 21.05
N LYS A 161 -14.05 14.25 21.71
CA LYS A 161 -14.19 15.23 22.76
C LYS A 161 -14.10 16.62 22.16
N VAL A 162 -15.13 17.39 22.32
CA VAL A 162 -15.17 18.80 21.89
C VAL A 162 -14.93 19.68 23.09
N THR A 163 -13.84 20.44 23.05
CA THR A 163 -13.51 21.48 24.03
C THR A 163 -13.72 22.85 23.42
N PRO A 164 -14.21 23.85 24.16
CA PRO A 164 -14.39 25.19 23.65
C PRO A 164 -13.08 25.87 23.27
#